data_42cb3d48dea44eee5bfe6eac0b9bdb2a
#
_entry.id   42cb3d48dea44eee5bfe6eac0b9bdb2a
#
_cell.length_a   1.000
_cell.length_b   1.000
_cell.length_c   1.000
_cell.angle_alpha   90.00
_cell.angle_beta   90.00
_cell.angle_gamma   90.00
#
_symmetry.space_group_name_H-M   'P 1'
#
loop_
_entity.id
_entity.type
_entity.pdbx_description
1 polymer ?
#
loop_
_entity_poly.entity_id
_entity_poly.type
_entity_poly.pdbx_seq_one_letter_code
_entity_poly.pdbx_strand_id
1 'polypeptide(L)'
;MGRKSAAKSQNASSTAGTPPPSEPGRSSTPLLAAGIVLVLAIAGLVAYTRSSQPAPAAEVAQAAPPAVVDPPAAAKLGPHPQPTLPPLPFQAYAPPRPMETVKAVYRFAAEHPEVLSYVPCFCGCERGGHKGNDDCFVKSRNAQGDVTEWEPHGLDCAVCLDVANEAMQMTRSGASVRDIRAAIEAKWNRPGSGHTPTPMPHSDH
;
A
#
# COMPACT_ATOMS: atom_id res chain seq x y z
N MET A 1 -53.65 10.28 -19.84
CA MET A 1 -53.66 10.18 -21.32
C MET A 1 -52.38 9.52 -21.71
N GLY A 2 -52.31 8.24 -21.99
CA GLY A 2 -52.74 7.42 -23.10
C GLY A 2 -51.60 7.42 -24.10
N ARG A 3 -50.99 6.36 -24.46
CA ARG A 3 -51.47 5.15 -25.10
C ARG A 3 -50.40 4.06 -25.19
N LYS A 4 -50.84 2.84 -24.98
CA LYS A 4 -50.27 1.54 -25.36
C LYS A 4 -50.14 1.43 -26.90
N SER A 5 -49.19 0.61 -27.37
CA SER A 5 -49.41 -0.23 -28.53
C SER A 5 -48.50 -1.47 -28.50
N ALA A 6 -49.16 -2.60 -28.49
CA ALA A 6 -48.63 -3.95 -28.74
C ALA A 6 -48.89 -4.32 -30.19
N ALA A 7 -48.01 -5.15 -30.78
CA ALA A 7 -48.29 -6.00 -31.93
C ALA A 7 -47.22 -7.11 -31.92
N LYS A 8 -47.49 -8.32 -31.65
CA LYS A 8 -48.24 -9.43 -32.18
C LYS A 8 -47.75 -9.94 -33.55
N SER A 9 -47.35 -11.23 -33.52
CA SER A 9 -47.57 -12.29 -34.47
C SER A 9 -46.58 -12.41 -35.65
N GLN A 10 -46.17 -13.55 -36.18
CA GLN A 10 -46.75 -14.89 -36.38
C GLN A 10 -45.60 -15.81 -36.86
N ASN A 11 -45.39 -16.93 -36.36
CA ASN A 11 -45.72 -18.29 -36.75
C ASN A 11 -45.74 -18.55 -38.28
N ALA A 12 -44.81 -19.41 -38.73
CA ALA A 12 -44.98 -20.24 -39.92
C ALA A 12 -44.18 -21.53 -39.77
N SER A 13 -44.91 -22.60 -39.55
CA SER A 13 -44.49 -23.98 -39.75
C SER A 13 -44.18 -24.24 -41.21
N SER A 14 -43.17 -25.03 -41.48
CA SER A 14 -43.07 -25.79 -42.74
C SER A 14 -42.46 -27.18 -42.46
N THR A 15 -43.26 -28.10 -42.83
CA THR A 15 -43.16 -29.57 -42.80
C THR A 15 -42.12 -30.14 -43.75
N ALA A 16 -41.56 -31.28 -43.29
CA ALA A 16 -41.30 -32.50 -43.98
C ALA A 16 -40.20 -32.61 -45.05
N GLY A 17 -39.39 -33.59 -44.86
CA GLY A 17 -38.49 -34.19 -45.82
C GLY A 17 -37.61 -35.24 -45.20
N THR A 18 -38.09 -36.47 -45.03
CA THR A 18 -37.32 -37.65 -44.64
C THR A 18 -36.48 -38.11 -45.83
N PRO A 19 -35.14 -38.19 -45.74
CA PRO A 19 -34.32 -38.92 -46.70
C PRO A 19 -34.17 -40.41 -46.29
N PRO A 20 -33.94 -41.32 -47.26
CA PRO A 20 -33.89 -42.77 -47.05
C PRO A 20 -32.59 -43.23 -46.37
N PRO A 21 -32.57 -44.46 -45.82
CA PRO A 21 -31.43 -45.01 -45.08
C PRO A 21 -30.29 -45.40 -46.02
N SER A 22 -29.11 -44.88 -45.74
CA SER A 22 -27.86 -45.26 -46.38
C SER A 22 -27.21 -46.42 -45.65
N GLU A 23 -26.77 -47.42 -46.38
CA GLU A 23 -26.15 -48.67 -45.96
C GLU A 23 -24.82 -48.48 -45.20
N PRO A 24 -24.42 -49.41 -44.32
CA PRO A 24 -23.19 -49.28 -43.59
C PRO A 24 -21.97 -49.65 -44.42
N GLY A 25 -21.19 -48.62 -44.78
CA GLY A 25 -19.87 -48.78 -45.37
C GLY A 25 -18.91 -49.42 -44.34
N ARG A 26 -18.37 -50.59 -44.64
CA ARG A 26 -17.26 -51.21 -43.95
C ARG A 26 -16.05 -50.27 -43.99
N SER A 27 -15.73 -49.64 -42.89
CA SER A 27 -14.48 -48.92 -42.71
C SER A 27 -13.49 -49.80 -41.95
N SER A 28 -12.51 -50.32 -42.66
CA SER A 28 -11.35 -51.03 -42.14
C SER A 28 -10.31 -50.00 -41.64
N THR A 29 -10.35 -49.67 -40.33
CA THR A 29 -9.18 -48.98 -39.71
C THR A 29 -9.11 -49.15 -38.17
N PRO A 30 -8.87 -50.38 -37.65
CA PRO A 30 -8.54 -50.50 -36.22
C PRO A 30 -7.08 -50.10 -35.88
N LEU A 31 -6.16 -50.09 -36.87
CA LEU A 31 -4.73 -49.82 -36.62
C LEU A 31 -4.38 -48.33 -36.43
N LEU A 32 -5.07 -47.41 -37.08
CA LEU A 32 -4.84 -45.98 -36.90
C LEU A 32 -5.37 -45.46 -35.56
N ALA A 33 -6.46 -46.00 -35.06
CA ALA A 33 -7.02 -45.62 -33.77
C ALA A 33 -6.12 -46.02 -32.59
N ALA A 34 -5.46 -47.20 -32.67
CA ALA A 34 -4.54 -47.64 -31.63
C ALA A 34 -3.28 -46.77 -31.54
N GLY A 35 -2.77 -46.30 -32.69
CA GLY A 35 -1.61 -45.40 -32.72
C GLY A 35 -1.89 -44.03 -32.10
N ILE A 36 -3.04 -43.44 -32.34
CA ILE A 36 -3.45 -42.14 -31.80
C ILE A 36 -3.63 -42.22 -30.29
N VAL A 37 -4.23 -43.27 -29.76
CA VAL A 37 -4.42 -43.49 -28.32
C VAL A 37 -3.07 -43.63 -27.60
N LEU A 38 -2.09 -44.34 -28.20
CA LEU A 38 -0.76 -44.50 -27.63
C LEU A 38 0.00 -43.13 -27.57
N VAL A 39 -0.04 -42.34 -28.64
CA VAL A 39 0.59 -41.04 -28.67
C VAL A 39 -0.02 -40.07 -27.66
N LEU A 40 -1.35 -40.05 -27.51
CA LEU A 40 -2.03 -39.27 -26.52
C LEU A 40 -1.72 -39.72 -25.08
N ALA A 41 -1.59 -40.99 -24.83
CA ALA A 41 -1.21 -41.54 -23.54
C ALA A 41 0.23 -41.14 -23.15
N ILE A 42 1.17 -41.22 -24.10
CA ILE A 42 2.56 -40.79 -23.89
C ILE A 42 2.63 -39.28 -23.67
N ALA A 43 1.93 -38.46 -24.47
CA ALA A 43 1.87 -37.03 -24.31
C ALA A 43 1.24 -36.64 -22.97
N GLY A 44 0.19 -37.31 -22.55
CA GLY A 44 -0.44 -37.11 -21.23
C GLY A 44 0.48 -37.48 -20.07
N LEU A 45 1.25 -38.59 -20.20
CA LEU A 45 2.24 -38.98 -19.17
C LEU A 45 3.39 -37.98 -19.05
N VAL A 46 3.90 -37.50 -20.19
CA VAL A 46 4.98 -36.48 -20.20
C VAL A 46 4.46 -35.16 -19.62
N ALA A 47 3.24 -34.74 -19.93
CA ALA A 47 2.64 -33.55 -19.35
C ALA A 47 2.43 -33.71 -17.83
N TYR A 48 1.95 -34.89 -17.41
CA TYR A 48 1.74 -35.19 -15.99
C TYR A 48 3.06 -35.20 -15.21
N THR A 49 4.13 -35.79 -15.72
CA THR A 49 5.45 -35.81 -15.05
C THR A 49 6.09 -34.42 -15.00
N ARG A 50 5.83 -33.58 -15.99
CA ARG A 50 6.30 -32.16 -15.96
C ARG A 50 5.52 -31.28 -15.01
N SER A 51 4.21 -31.49 -14.87
CA SER A 51 3.40 -30.75 -13.92
C SER A 51 3.57 -31.22 -12.47
N SER A 52 4.12 -32.43 -12.27
CA SER A 52 4.44 -32.97 -10.93
C SER A 52 5.85 -32.64 -10.45
N GLN A 53 6.65 -31.90 -11.23
CA GLN A 53 7.90 -31.36 -10.70
C GLN A 53 7.56 -30.27 -9.67
N PRO A 54 7.99 -30.42 -8.41
CA PRO A 54 7.90 -29.30 -7.48
C PRO A 54 8.61 -28.12 -8.14
N ALA A 55 7.94 -26.98 -8.16
CA ALA A 55 8.56 -25.73 -8.60
C ALA A 55 9.92 -25.62 -7.88
N PRO A 56 11.00 -25.24 -8.58
CA PRO A 56 12.27 -25.00 -7.90
C PRO A 56 11.95 -24.08 -6.74
N ALA A 57 12.29 -24.52 -5.52
CA ALA A 57 12.13 -23.70 -4.34
C ALA A 57 12.74 -22.35 -4.71
N ALA A 58 11.91 -21.31 -4.78
CA ALA A 58 12.41 -19.98 -4.95
C ALA A 58 13.42 -19.81 -3.82
N GLU A 59 14.68 -19.77 -4.19
CA GLU A 59 15.76 -19.40 -3.28
C GLU A 59 15.28 -18.07 -2.68
N VAL A 60 14.86 -18.15 -1.43
CA VAL A 60 14.49 -16.96 -0.67
C VAL A 60 15.77 -16.18 -0.66
N ALA A 61 15.89 -15.25 -1.62
CA ALA A 61 16.98 -14.30 -1.62
C ALA A 61 16.97 -13.72 -0.20
N GLN A 62 17.94 -14.15 0.61
CA GLN A 62 18.15 -13.58 1.93
C GLN A 62 18.32 -12.10 1.68
N ALA A 63 17.26 -11.34 1.99
CA ALA A 63 17.31 -9.89 1.94
C ALA A 63 18.55 -9.52 2.76
N ALA A 64 19.51 -8.87 2.10
CA ALA A 64 20.66 -8.34 2.80
C ALA A 64 20.15 -7.60 4.04
N PRO A 65 20.80 -7.78 5.21
CA PRO A 65 20.37 -7.05 6.40
C PRO A 65 20.22 -5.57 6.02
N PRO A 66 19.15 -4.90 6.44
CA PRO A 66 18.93 -3.51 6.07
C PRO A 66 20.19 -2.74 6.42
N ALA A 67 20.71 -1.99 5.45
CA ALA A 67 21.87 -1.14 5.68
C ALA A 67 21.58 -0.29 6.91
N VAL A 68 22.50 -0.28 7.87
CA VAL A 68 22.39 0.59 9.04
C VAL A 68 22.46 2.02 8.53
N VAL A 69 21.30 2.64 8.36
CA VAL A 69 21.21 4.04 7.97
C VAL A 69 21.38 4.86 9.25
N ASP A 70 22.31 5.80 9.26
CA ASP A 70 22.48 6.70 10.39
C ASP A 70 21.15 7.35 10.76
N PRO A 71 20.85 7.48 12.06
CA PRO A 71 19.61 8.13 12.50
C PRO A 71 19.54 9.54 11.92
N PRO A 72 18.34 10.02 11.54
CA PRO A 72 18.13 11.39 11.12
C PRO A 72 18.73 12.36 12.14
N ALA A 73 19.29 13.45 11.68
CA ALA A 73 19.94 14.42 12.57
C ALA A 73 18.98 14.91 13.67
N ALA A 74 17.71 15.12 13.32
CA ALA A 74 16.67 15.50 14.28
C ALA A 74 16.39 14.41 15.34
N ALA A 75 16.44 13.13 14.97
CA ALA A 75 16.25 12.03 15.91
C ALA A 75 17.32 11.96 17.01
N LYS A 76 18.53 12.45 16.73
CA LYS A 76 19.63 12.50 17.69
C LYS A 76 19.43 13.51 18.83
N LEU A 77 18.47 14.44 18.69
CA LEU A 77 18.15 15.40 19.73
C LEU A 77 17.49 14.75 20.96
N GLY A 78 16.83 13.58 20.76
CA GLY A 78 15.98 13.01 21.80
C GLY A 78 14.77 13.89 22.10
N PRO A 79 14.06 13.63 23.22
CA PRO A 79 12.99 14.52 23.69
C PRO A 79 13.53 15.94 23.90
N HIS A 80 12.96 16.92 23.20
CA HIS A 80 13.48 18.30 23.13
C HIS A 80 12.41 19.33 23.54
N PRO A 81 12.16 19.53 24.84
CA PRO A 81 11.20 20.53 25.30
C PRO A 81 11.57 21.94 24.82
N GLN A 82 10.65 22.61 24.15
CA GLN A 82 10.82 23.97 23.67
C GLN A 82 9.72 24.88 24.25
N PRO A 83 10.03 25.69 25.28
CA PRO A 83 9.03 26.51 25.97
C PRO A 83 8.35 27.54 25.07
N THR A 84 9.09 28.10 24.13
CA THR A 84 8.59 29.11 23.20
C THR A 84 8.71 28.61 21.76
N LEU A 85 7.57 28.37 21.12
CA LEU A 85 7.51 27.97 19.73
C LEU A 85 7.22 29.19 18.83
N PRO A 86 7.73 29.21 17.59
CA PRO A 86 7.31 30.21 16.61
C PRO A 86 5.78 30.16 16.39
N PRO A 87 5.15 31.28 16.00
CA PRO A 87 3.75 31.26 15.61
C PRO A 87 3.56 30.35 14.40
N LEU A 88 2.44 29.58 14.37
CA LEU A 88 2.11 28.77 13.21
C LEU A 88 1.92 29.64 11.97
N PRO A 89 2.27 29.15 10.77
CA PRO A 89 2.06 29.88 9.54
C PRO A 89 0.58 30.23 9.34
N PHE A 90 0.35 31.40 8.71
CA PHE A 90 -1.00 31.80 8.35
C PHE A 90 -1.59 30.86 7.30
N GLN A 91 -2.85 30.50 7.50
CA GLN A 91 -3.63 29.69 6.58
C GLN A 91 -4.82 30.47 6.07
N ALA A 92 -5.02 30.48 4.75
CA ALA A 92 -6.19 31.09 4.12
C ALA A 92 -7.46 30.28 4.30
N TYR A 93 -7.32 28.99 4.65
CA TYR A 93 -8.42 28.02 4.77
C TYR A 93 -8.37 27.35 6.14
N ALA A 94 -9.52 26.82 6.57
CA ALA A 94 -9.57 26.01 7.78
C ALA A 94 -8.78 24.71 7.57
N PRO A 95 -7.94 24.31 8.52
CA PRO A 95 -7.22 23.04 8.43
C PRO A 95 -8.18 21.85 8.46
N PRO A 96 -7.77 20.67 7.94
CA PRO A 96 -8.63 19.50 7.87
C PRO A 96 -8.88 18.83 9.24
N ARG A 97 -8.28 19.34 10.29
CA ARG A 97 -8.48 18.89 11.69
C ARG A 97 -8.69 20.12 12.60
N PRO A 98 -9.34 19.92 13.77
CA PRO A 98 -9.51 20.99 14.75
C PRO A 98 -8.18 21.67 15.08
N MET A 99 -8.17 22.98 15.20
CA MET A 99 -6.96 23.76 15.46
C MET A 99 -6.22 23.31 16.73
N GLU A 100 -6.93 22.82 17.73
CA GLU A 100 -6.33 22.24 18.94
C GLU A 100 -5.47 21.02 18.62
N THR A 101 -5.96 20.15 17.74
CA THR A 101 -5.18 18.98 17.25
C THR A 101 -3.97 19.44 16.46
N VAL A 102 -4.15 20.43 15.57
CA VAL A 102 -3.05 20.98 14.77
C VAL A 102 -1.95 21.52 15.67
N LYS A 103 -2.29 22.39 16.63
CA LYS A 103 -1.32 22.95 17.58
C LYS A 103 -0.61 21.88 18.40
N ALA A 104 -1.35 20.86 18.86
CA ALA A 104 -0.79 19.78 19.64
C ALA A 104 0.22 18.94 18.83
N VAL A 105 -0.10 18.66 17.56
CA VAL A 105 0.77 17.91 16.64
C VAL A 105 2.04 18.71 16.30
N TYR A 106 1.92 20.01 15.98
CA TYR A 106 3.10 20.83 15.71
C TYR A 106 4.00 20.94 16.93
N ARG A 107 3.43 21.10 18.13
CA ARG A 107 4.20 21.05 19.38
C ARG A 107 4.89 19.70 19.55
N PHE A 108 4.18 18.61 19.32
CA PHE A 108 4.74 17.27 19.42
C PHE A 108 5.90 17.08 18.43
N ALA A 109 5.77 17.56 17.19
CA ALA A 109 6.85 17.51 16.21
C ALA A 109 8.09 18.32 16.63
N ALA A 110 7.89 19.44 17.32
CA ALA A 110 9.00 20.19 17.87
C ALA A 110 9.70 19.45 19.02
N GLU A 111 8.93 18.90 19.93
CA GLU A 111 9.40 18.35 21.21
C GLU A 111 9.81 16.88 21.14
N HIS A 112 9.38 16.12 20.09
CA HIS A 112 9.65 14.70 19.94
C HIS A 112 10.21 14.34 18.54
N PRO A 113 11.31 14.99 18.13
CA PRO A 113 11.95 14.65 16.85
C PRO A 113 12.44 13.19 16.81
N GLU A 114 12.81 12.62 17.96
CA GLU A 114 13.24 11.22 18.10
C GLU A 114 12.14 10.20 17.76
N VAL A 115 10.88 10.63 17.77
CA VAL A 115 9.74 9.80 17.38
C VAL A 115 9.42 10.01 15.89
N LEU A 116 9.08 11.25 15.50
CA LEU A 116 8.53 11.51 14.16
C LEU A 116 9.54 11.38 13.04
N SER A 117 10.84 11.48 13.33
CA SER A 117 11.89 11.21 12.34
C SER A 117 11.98 9.74 11.93
N TYR A 118 11.40 8.84 12.71
CA TYR A 118 11.29 7.40 12.40
C TYR A 118 9.90 6.98 11.95
N VAL A 119 8.94 7.88 11.93
CA VAL A 119 7.57 7.62 11.50
C VAL A 119 7.42 8.03 10.03
N PRO A 120 7.06 7.09 9.13
CA PRO A 120 6.82 7.43 7.74
C PRO A 120 5.56 8.26 7.54
N CYS A 121 5.53 9.07 6.49
CA CYS A 121 4.34 9.75 6.01
C CYS A 121 3.82 9.10 4.73
N PHE A 122 2.49 9.05 4.57
CA PHE A 122 1.81 8.30 3.50
C PHE A 122 0.99 9.21 2.57
N CYS A 123 1.29 10.50 2.51
CA CYS A 123 0.56 11.47 1.68
C CYS A 123 1.21 11.73 0.31
N GLY A 124 2.36 11.11 0.01
CA GLY A 124 3.12 11.35 -1.21
C GLY A 124 4.10 12.53 -1.12
N CYS A 125 4.36 13.05 0.08
CA CYS A 125 5.28 14.17 0.31
C CYS A 125 6.76 13.83 0.09
N GLU A 126 7.13 12.56 -0.07
CA GLU A 126 8.46 12.14 -0.49
C GLU A 126 8.89 12.78 -1.81
N ARG A 127 7.93 13.08 -2.70
CA ARG A 127 8.18 13.81 -3.96
C ARG A 127 8.61 15.25 -3.74
N GLY A 128 8.25 15.82 -2.57
CA GLY A 128 8.69 17.12 -2.11
C GLY A 128 10.00 17.12 -1.32
N GLY A 129 10.60 15.92 -1.14
CA GLY A 129 11.87 15.74 -0.45
C GLY A 129 11.74 15.39 1.03
N HIS A 130 10.52 15.18 1.56
CA HIS A 130 10.32 14.77 2.94
C HIS A 130 10.84 13.35 3.16
N LYS A 131 11.49 13.12 4.28
CA LYS A 131 12.10 11.83 4.65
C LYS A 131 11.36 11.14 5.79
N GLY A 132 10.62 11.88 6.59
CA GLY A 132 9.83 11.39 7.71
C GLY A 132 8.59 12.24 7.92
N ASN A 133 7.78 11.89 8.91
CA ASN A 133 6.58 12.65 9.24
C ASN A 133 6.91 14.00 9.90
N ASP A 134 8.05 14.12 10.59
CA ASP A 134 8.56 15.37 11.16
C ASP A 134 8.78 16.45 10.11
N ASP A 135 9.27 16.11 8.91
CA ASP A 135 9.47 17.05 7.80
C ASP A 135 8.15 17.68 7.31
N CYS A 136 7.00 17.11 7.67
CA CYS A 136 5.70 17.71 7.36
C CYS A 136 5.37 18.91 8.25
N PHE A 137 6.08 19.10 9.35
CA PHE A 137 5.79 20.10 10.38
C PHE A 137 6.96 21.05 10.65
N VAL A 138 8.19 20.54 10.61
CA VAL A 138 9.39 21.30 10.95
C VAL A 138 10.25 21.50 9.72
N LYS A 139 10.44 22.77 9.33
CA LYS A 139 11.29 23.13 8.19
C LYS A 139 12.74 23.37 8.62
N SER A 140 12.95 24.05 9.75
CA SER A 140 14.30 24.30 10.23
C SER A 140 14.39 24.35 11.75
N ARG A 141 15.59 23.99 12.24
CA ARG A 141 16.00 24.08 13.66
C ARG A 141 17.31 24.84 13.75
N ASN A 142 17.52 25.53 14.89
CA ASN A 142 18.79 26.15 15.19
C ASN A 142 19.84 25.14 15.69
N ALA A 143 21.04 25.60 16.02
CA ALA A 143 22.14 24.76 16.50
C ALA A 143 21.83 24.08 17.86
N GLN A 144 20.88 24.59 18.63
CA GLN A 144 20.42 24.03 19.90
C GLN A 144 19.33 22.97 19.70
N GLY A 145 18.77 22.86 18.49
CA GLY A 145 17.69 21.93 18.16
C GLY A 145 16.30 22.58 18.21
N ASP A 146 16.18 23.84 18.61
CA ASP A 146 14.90 24.54 18.65
C ASP A 146 14.36 24.80 17.24
N VAL A 147 13.07 24.62 17.07
CA VAL A 147 12.36 24.96 15.83
C VAL A 147 12.40 26.46 15.62
N THR A 148 12.88 26.88 14.46
CA THR A 148 12.95 28.29 14.03
C THR A 148 11.96 28.58 12.90
N GLU A 149 11.60 27.58 12.11
CA GLU A 149 10.65 27.70 11.01
C GLU A 149 9.80 26.43 10.88
N TRP A 150 8.49 26.64 10.71
CA TRP A 150 7.55 25.57 10.47
C TRP A 150 7.43 25.22 8.99
N GLU A 151 7.20 23.93 8.68
CA GLU A 151 6.75 23.49 7.39
C GLU A 151 5.22 23.61 7.33
N PRO A 152 4.65 24.39 6.38
CA PRO A 152 3.21 24.60 6.30
C PRO A 152 2.45 23.39 5.77
N HIS A 153 3.12 22.43 5.13
CA HIS A 153 2.48 21.25 4.52
C HIS A 153 1.55 20.49 5.51
N GLY A 154 2.00 20.35 6.75
CA GLY A 154 1.23 19.67 7.79
C GLY A 154 -0.11 20.33 8.10
N LEU A 155 -0.23 21.65 7.91
CA LEU A 155 -1.46 22.39 8.18
C LEU A 155 -2.61 21.99 7.25
N ASP A 156 -2.30 21.60 6.00
CA ASP A 156 -3.28 21.28 4.96
C ASP A 156 -3.42 19.77 4.73
N CYS A 157 -2.62 18.94 5.39
CA CYS A 157 -2.56 17.51 5.14
C CYS A 157 -3.19 16.70 6.28
N ALA A 158 -4.41 16.21 6.07
CA ALA A 158 -5.09 15.34 7.03
C ALA A 158 -4.27 14.09 7.40
N VAL A 159 -3.62 13.46 6.41
CA VAL A 159 -2.83 12.24 6.62
C VAL A 159 -1.64 12.53 7.53
N CYS A 160 -0.90 13.63 7.28
CA CYS A 160 0.24 14.02 8.12
C CYS A 160 -0.20 14.24 9.57
N LEU A 161 -1.30 14.99 9.76
CA LEU A 161 -1.85 15.30 11.09
C LEU A 161 -2.31 14.05 11.82
N ASP A 162 -3.01 13.13 11.12
CA ASP A 162 -3.53 11.90 11.74
C ASP A 162 -2.41 10.95 12.14
N VAL A 163 -1.40 10.77 11.28
CA VAL A 163 -0.22 9.95 11.57
C VAL A 163 0.53 10.50 12.79
N ALA A 164 0.82 11.80 12.80
CA ALA A 164 1.51 12.41 13.94
C ALA A 164 0.69 12.39 15.22
N ASN A 165 -0.62 12.61 15.15
CA ASN A 165 -1.51 12.54 16.30
C ASN A 165 -1.55 11.12 16.89
N GLU A 166 -1.56 10.09 16.05
CA GLU A 166 -1.50 8.71 16.49
C GLU A 166 -0.15 8.39 17.16
N ALA A 167 0.96 8.80 16.54
CA ALA A 167 2.29 8.67 17.13
C ALA A 167 2.37 9.37 18.50
N MET A 168 1.84 10.58 18.61
CA MET A 168 1.77 11.33 19.87
C MET A 168 0.97 10.60 20.95
N GLN A 169 -0.18 10.03 20.61
CA GLN A 169 -1.00 9.28 21.57
C GLN A 169 -0.28 8.02 22.04
N MET A 170 0.35 7.28 21.16
CA MET A 170 1.12 6.08 21.47
C MET A 170 2.34 6.42 22.35
N THR A 171 3.06 7.52 22.04
CA THR A 171 4.17 8.01 22.86
C THR A 171 3.71 8.31 24.29
N ARG A 172 2.58 9.01 24.43
CA ARG A 172 1.98 9.30 25.76
C ARG A 172 1.56 8.04 26.52
N SER A 173 1.27 6.96 25.80
CA SER A 173 0.95 5.66 26.39
C SER A 173 2.20 4.83 26.71
N GLY A 174 3.40 5.34 26.45
CA GLY A 174 4.67 4.68 26.73
C GLY A 174 5.10 3.64 25.69
N ALA A 175 4.52 3.68 24.48
CA ALA A 175 4.94 2.79 23.40
C ALA A 175 6.35 3.15 22.91
N SER A 176 7.14 2.13 22.53
CA SER A 176 8.45 2.36 21.92
C SER A 176 8.31 2.95 20.53
N VAL A 177 9.34 3.67 20.04
CA VAL A 177 9.35 4.24 18.68
C VAL A 177 9.19 3.14 17.64
N ARG A 178 9.73 1.97 17.88
CA ARG A 178 9.57 0.79 17.02
C ARG A 178 8.12 0.33 16.93
N ASP A 179 7.44 0.24 18.06
CA ASP A 179 6.03 -0.19 18.11
C ASP A 179 5.12 0.85 17.47
N ILE A 180 5.40 2.14 17.72
CA ILE A 180 4.70 3.26 17.08
C ILE A 180 4.81 3.15 15.56
N ARG A 181 6.03 3.03 15.04
CA ARG A 181 6.26 2.87 13.61
C ARG A 181 5.54 1.65 13.04
N ALA A 182 5.66 0.49 13.67
CA ALA A 182 5.03 -0.74 13.21
C ALA A 182 3.50 -0.62 13.16
N ALA A 183 2.88 -0.02 14.16
CA ALA A 183 1.44 0.21 14.19
C ALA A 183 0.98 1.17 13.08
N ILE A 184 1.72 2.25 12.87
CA ILE A 184 1.43 3.23 11.82
C ILE A 184 1.60 2.60 10.44
N GLU A 185 2.66 1.85 10.17
CA GLU A 185 2.85 1.13 8.92
C GLU A 185 1.72 0.12 8.66
N ALA A 186 1.35 -0.67 9.66
CA ALA A 186 0.25 -1.63 9.53
C ALA A 186 -1.09 -0.97 9.15
N LYS A 187 -1.34 0.24 9.64
CA LYS A 187 -2.59 0.96 9.40
C LYS A 187 -2.59 1.77 8.11
N TRP A 188 -1.49 2.44 7.79
CA TRP A 188 -1.42 3.46 6.75
C TRP A 188 -0.76 2.99 5.46
N ASN A 189 0.12 1.99 5.50
CA ASN A 189 0.80 1.46 4.33
C ASN A 189 -0.17 0.58 3.51
N ARG A 190 -0.73 1.18 2.46
CA ARG A 190 -1.66 0.50 1.54
C ARG A 190 -0.99 0.19 0.22
N PRO A 191 -1.38 -0.89 -0.49
CA PRO A 191 -0.86 -1.18 -1.82
C PRO A 191 -1.01 0.04 -2.73
N GLY A 192 0.10 0.49 -3.31
CA GLY A 192 0.13 1.66 -4.21
C GLY A 192 0.22 3.02 -3.52
N SER A 193 0.18 3.10 -2.19
CA SER A 193 0.53 4.35 -1.49
C SER A 193 2.06 4.50 -1.48
N GLY A 194 2.57 5.68 -1.89
CA GLY A 194 3.94 6.05 -1.58
C GLY A 194 4.08 6.39 -0.11
N HIS A 195 5.28 6.23 0.42
CA HIS A 195 5.62 6.70 1.77
C HIS A 195 7.05 7.25 1.78
N THR A 196 7.34 8.11 2.76
CA THR A 196 8.68 8.67 2.94
C THR A 196 9.71 7.56 3.22
N PRO A 197 10.96 7.70 2.73
CA PRO A 197 12.04 6.72 2.93
C PRO A 197 12.63 6.86 4.35
N THR A 198 11.81 6.60 5.36
CA THR A 198 12.13 6.82 6.76
C THR A 198 12.96 5.65 7.30
N PRO A 199 14.09 5.88 7.97
CA PRO A 199 14.93 4.81 8.50
C PRO A 199 14.22 4.03 9.62
N MET A 200 14.68 2.81 9.86
CA MET A 200 14.20 2.02 11.00
C MET A 200 14.81 2.55 12.31
N PRO A 201 14.04 2.62 13.40
CA PRO A 201 14.61 2.94 14.70
C PRO A 201 15.58 1.85 15.14
N HIS A 202 16.65 2.27 15.83
CA HIS A 202 17.60 1.34 16.43
C HIS A 202 16.93 0.55 17.58
N SER A 203 17.54 -0.57 17.97
CA SER A 203 16.99 -1.48 19.02
C SER A 203 16.79 -0.84 20.39
N ASP A 204 17.40 0.31 20.61
CA ASP A 204 17.46 0.98 21.93
C ASP A 204 16.43 2.12 22.07
N HIS A 205 15.52 2.27 21.09
CA HIS A 205 14.45 3.29 21.08
C HIS A 205 13.05 2.69 21.11
#